data_ffab33ac1d666149bc446a0dc2bec168
#
_entry.id   ffab33ac1d666149bc446a0dc2bec168
#
_cell.length_a   1.000
_cell.length_b   1.000
_cell.length_c   1.000
_cell.angle_alpha   90.00
_cell.angle_beta   90.00
_cell.angle_gamma   90.00
#
_symmetry.space_group_name_H-M   'P 1'
#
loop_
_entity.id
_entity.type
_entity.pdbx_description
1 polymer ?
#
loop_
_entity_poly.entity_id
_entity_poly.type
_entity_poly.pdbx_seq_one_letter_code
_entity_poly.pdbx_strand_id
1 'polypeptide(L)'
;MSQNDFVIDNGTGQAVRLDLQGAFQAVATNNSGASAPSTNYASQFFANTTSGIMQLNNTSGNAFINLFTLAGGPAFAVDGTINSVNIGKGANSVAGNTVLGESALDDSVSGGENTAIGLQALTTLTSGARNTAVGANS
;
A
#
# COMPACT_ATOMS: atom_id res chain seq x y z
N MET A 1 20.32 -1.19 -9.93
CA MET A 1 19.36 -1.85 -9.00
C MET A 1 20.18 -2.79 -8.13
N SER A 2 19.96 -2.80 -6.86
CA SER A 2 20.70 -3.65 -5.96
C SER A 2 19.71 -4.44 -5.09
N GLN A 3 19.61 -5.69 -5.43
CA GLN A 3 18.86 -6.71 -4.70
C GLN A 3 19.84 -7.76 -4.20
N ASN A 4 19.64 -8.23 -2.99
CA ASN A 4 20.48 -9.27 -2.38
C ASN A 4 19.57 -10.15 -1.50
N ASP A 5 19.89 -11.43 -1.41
CA ASP A 5 19.20 -12.39 -0.55
C ASP A 5 19.69 -12.38 0.91
N PHE A 6 20.73 -11.56 1.19
CA PHE A 6 21.40 -11.43 2.48
C PHE A 6 22.07 -12.71 2.99
N VAL A 7 22.32 -13.66 2.11
CA VAL A 7 23.14 -14.84 2.39
C VAL A 7 24.56 -14.55 1.91
N ILE A 8 25.54 -14.73 2.78
CA ILE A 8 26.95 -14.58 2.44
C ILE A 8 27.53 -15.96 2.21
N ASP A 9 27.76 -16.29 0.95
CA ASP A 9 28.28 -17.60 0.56
C ASP A 9 29.76 -17.77 0.96
N ASN A 10 30.11 -18.98 1.35
CA ASN A 10 31.50 -19.33 1.61
C ASN A 10 32.26 -19.51 0.28
N GLY A 11 33.24 -18.70 0.05
CA GLY A 11 34.00 -18.68 -1.20
C GLY A 11 35.40 -18.07 -1.07
N THR A 12 35.97 -17.69 -2.20
CA THR A 12 37.25 -16.96 -2.19
C THR A 12 37.07 -15.60 -1.51
N GLY A 13 38.12 -15.02 -0.97
CA GLY A 13 38.07 -13.71 -0.34
C GLY A 13 37.54 -12.59 -1.28
N GLN A 14 37.67 -12.76 -2.60
CA GLN A 14 37.08 -11.83 -3.57
C GLN A 14 35.55 -12.06 -3.67
N ALA A 15 35.11 -13.29 -3.73
CA ALA A 15 33.67 -13.63 -3.81
C ALA A 15 32.91 -13.10 -2.58
N VAL A 16 33.45 -13.37 -1.37
CA VAL A 16 32.87 -12.88 -0.12
C VAL A 16 32.78 -11.34 -0.08
N ARG A 17 33.82 -10.63 -0.55
CA ARG A 17 33.80 -9.16 -0.60
C ARG A 17 32.71 -8.62 -1.55
N LEU A 18 32.55 -9.25 -2.72
CA LEU A 18 31.52 -8.85 -3.69
C LEU A 18 30.11 -9.09 -3.14
N ASP A 19 29.91 -10.19 -2.44
CA ASP A 19 28.64 -10.55 -1.83
C ASP A 19 28.29 -9.58 -0.69
N LEU A 20 29.21 -9.26 0.20
CA LEU A 20 29.04 -8.22 1.22
C LEU A 20 28.75 -6.85 0.62
N GLN A 21 29.43 -6.48 -0.47
CA GLN A 21 29.18 -5.22 -1.18
C GLN A 21 27.75 -5.20 -1.74
N GLY A 22 27.29 -6.31 -2.32
CA GLY A 22 25.92 -6.46 -2.81
C GLY A 22 24.89 -6.32 -1.69
N ALA A 23 25.12 -6.96 -0.55
CA ALA A 23 24.26 -6.86 0.63
C ALA A 23 24.18 -5.40 1.15
N PHE A 24 25.29 -4.70 1.27
CA PHE A 24 25.29 -3.29 1.67
C PHE A 24 24.59 -2.37 0.67
N GLN A 25 24.74 -2.61 -0.63
CA GLN A 25 24.00 -1.87 -1.66
C GLN A 25 22.49 -2.14 -1.56
N ALA A 26 22.09 -3.38 -1.30
CA ALA A 26 20.67 -3.73 -1.11
C ALA A 26 20.08 -3.01 0.11
N VAL A 27 20.80 -2.95 1.23
CA VAL A 27 20.39 -2.17 2.41
C VAL A 27 20.27 -0.69 2.07
N ALA A 28 21.27 -0.09 1.42
CA ALA A 28 21.28 1.32 1.06
C ALA A 28 20.14 1.72 0.10
N THR A 29 19.66 0.78 -0.72
CA THR A 29 18.60 1.01 -1.71
C THR A 29 17.26 0.40 -1.31
N ASN A 30 17.09 0.00 -0.06
CA ASN A 30 15.92 -0.74 0.42
C ASN A 30 15.63 -1.98 -0.44
N ASN A 31 16.68 -2.69 -0.85
CA ASN A 31 16.61 -3.90 -1.67
C ASN A 31 15.80 -3.68 -2.97
N SER A 32 16.09 -2.60 -3.70
CA SER A 32 15.34 -2.19 -4.88
C SER A 32 15.48 -3.17 -6.06
N GLY A 33 14.39 -3.39 -6.77
CA GLY A 33 14.36 -4.28 -7.94
C GLY A 33 13.07 -4.23 -8.73
N ALA A 34 13.05 -4.89 -9.88
CA ALA A 34 11.88 -4.98 -10.75
C ALA A 34 10.79 -5.92 -10.20
N SER A 35 11.20 -6.90 -9.40
CA SER A 35 10.34 -7.88 -8.71
C SER A 35 10.80 -8.04 -7.27
N ALA A 36 9.96 -8.58 -6.42
CA ALA A 36 10.34 -8.87 -5.03
C ALA A 36 11.56 -9.80 -4.96
N PRO A 37 12.42 -9.65 -3.93
CA PRO A 37 13.53 -10.57 -3.70
C PRO A 37 13.05 -12.02 -3.56
N SER A 38 13.87 -12.98 -3.99
CA SER A 38 13.57 -14.40 -3.82
C SER A 38 13.53 -14.82 -2.35
N THR A 39 14.35 -14.19 -1.52
CA THR A 39 14.34 -14.34 -0.07
C THR A 39 13.72 -13.10 0.56
N ASN A 40 12.65 -13.28 1.32
CA ASN A 40 11.90 -12.21 1.94
C ASN A 40 11.93 -12.33 3.47
N TYR A 41 12.00 -11.20 4.14
CA TYR A 41 11.92 -11.12 5.59
C TYR A 41 10.68 -10.31 6.01
N ALA A 42 10.06 -10.69 7.13
CA ALA A 42 8.98 -9.91 7.72
C ALA A 42 9.46 -8.47 7.97
N SER A 43 8.59 -7.51 7.71
CA SER A 43 8.89 -6.07 7.86
C SER A 43 10.04 -5.54 6.97
N GLN A 44 10.41 -6.26 5.93
CA GLN A 44 11.42 -5.81 4.97
C GLN A 44 10.85 -4.73 4.05
N PHE A 45 11.59 -3.64 3.87
CA PHE A 45 11.29 -2.66 2.82
C PHE A 45 11.75 -3.16 1.45
N PHE A 46 10.97 -2.85 0.43
CA PHE A 46 11.28 -3.14 -0.95
C PHE A 46 10.84 -2.00 -1.87
N ALA A 47 11.77 -1.45 -2.64
CA ALA A 47 11.48 -0.44 -3.65
C ALA A 47 11.24 -1.14 -5.01
N ASN A 48 9.98 -1.37 -5.37
CA ASN A 48 9.60 -1.95 -6.65
C ASN A 48 9.77 -0.92 -7.77
N THR A 49 10.81 -1.07 -8.57
CA THR A 49 11.15 -0.11 -9.64
C THR A 49 10.28 -0.26 -10.87
N THR A 50 9.61 -1.39 -11.08
CA THR A 50 8.66 -1.59 -12.19
C THR A 50 7.33 -0.90 -11.91
N SER A 51 6.78 -1.09 -10.71
CA SER A 51 5.53 -0.43 -10.32
C SER A 51 5.73 1.00 -9.83
N GLY A 52 6.96 1.40 -9.52
CA GLY A 52 7.29 2.69 -8.94
C GLY A 52 6.75 2.85 -7.50
N ILE A 53 6.71 1.78 -6.71
CA ILE A 53 6.10 1.78 -5.37
C ILE A 53 7.11 1.32 -4.31
N MET A 54 7.16 2.04 -3.20
CA MET A 54 7.77 1.56 -1.97
C MET A 54 6.81 0.65 -1.24
N GLN A 55 7.29 -0.51 -0.84
CA GLN A 55 6.50 -1.56 -0.22
C GLN A 55 7.13 -2.01 1.11
N LEU A 56 6.30 -2.51 2.02
CA LEU A 56 6.71 -3.15 3.26
C LEU A 56 6.18 -4.59 3.28
N ASN A 57 7.04 -5.56 3.54
CA ASN A 57 6.58 -6.93 3.74
C ASN A 57 5.79 -7.02 5.07
N ASN A 58 4.69 -7.74 5.05
CA ASN A 58 3.86 -7.91 6.24
C ASN A 58 4.60 -8.68 7.36
N THR A 59 4.01 -8.73 8.53
CA THR A 59 4.59 -9.41 9.70
C THR A 59 4.74 -10.92 9.53
N SER A 60 4.01 -11.52 8.59
CA SER A 60 4.12 -12.94 8.23
C SER A 60 5.19 -13.20 7.15
N GLY A 61 5.76 -12.16 6.54
CA GLY A 61 6.80 -12.30 5.51
C GLY A 61 6.31 -12.82 4.16
N ASN A 62 5.01 -12.81 3.89
CA ASN A 62 4.42 -13.45 2.70
C ASN A 62 3.70 -12.51 1.73
N ALA A 63 3.60 -11.22 2.03
CA ALA A 63 2.96 -10.25 1.16
C ALA A 63 3.54 -8.84 1.33
N PHE A 64 3.80 -8.17 0.23
CA PHE A 64 4.23 -6.78 0.22
C PHE A 64 3.03 -5.82 0.18
N ILE A 65 2.96 -4.91 1.14
CA ILE A 65 1.94 -3.88 1.29
C ILE A 65 2.47 -2.58 0.67
N ASN A 66 1.69 -1.94 -0.18
CA ASN A 66 2.05 -0.66 -0.78
C ASN A 66 2.01 0.46 0.26
N LEU A 67 3.06 1.27 0.33
CA LEU A 67 3.15 2.41 1.23
C LEU A 67 2.96 3.75 0.49
N PHE A 68 3.80 4.01 -0.52
CA PHE A 68 3.78 5.24 -1.30
C PHE A 68 4.47 5.03 -2.65
N THR A 69 4.24 5.93 -3.60
CA THR A 69 4.93 5.91 -4.88
C THR A 69 6.37 6.38 -4.73
N LEU A 70 7.31 5.85 -5.51
CA LEU A 70 8.69 6.34 -5.56
C LEU A 70 8.79 7.77 -6.10
N ALA A 71 7.73 8.28 -6.72
CA ALA A 71 7.59 9.68 -7.12
C ALA A 71 7.09 10.60 -5.99
N GLY A 72 6.88 10.06 -4.77
CA GLY A 72 6.56 10.83 -3.57
C GLY A 72 5.07 10.97 -3.21
N GLY A 73 4.16 10.30 -3.92
CA GLY A 73 2.73 10.26 -3.59
C GLY A 73 2.34 9.06 -2.71
N PRO A 74 1.30 9.16 -1.86
CA PRO A 74 0.75 8.00 -1.18
C PRO A 74 0.20 6.99 -2.19
N ALA A 75 0.38 5.69 -1.94
CA ALA A 75 -0.01 4.61 -2.85
C ALA A 75 -0.87 3.57 -2.11
N PHE A 76 -2.05 3.98 -1.66
CA PHE A 76 -3.00 3.06 -1.04
C PHE A 76 -3.75 2.26 -2.11
N ALA A 77 -3.65 0.94 -2.06
CA ALA A 77 -4.37 0.04 -2.96
C ALA A 77 -5.84 -0.15 -2.54
N VAL A 78 -6.14 0.19 -1.31
CA VAL A 78 -7.46 0.14 -0.68
C VAL A 78 -7.71 1.43 0.09
N ASP A 79 -8.92 1.64 0.54
CA ASP A 79 -9.24 2.77 1.39
C ASP A 79 -8.35 2.81 2.63
N GLY A 80 -7.86 3.97 2.96
CA GLY A 80 -7.05 4.20 4.16
C GLY A 80 -7.91 4.55 5.37
N THR A 81 -7.39 4.28 6.56
CA THR A 81 -8.00 4.72 7.82
C THR A 81 -6.97 5.49 8.65
N ILE A 82 -7.29 6.71 9.03
CA ILE A 82 -6.48 7.52 9.91
C ILE A 82 -7.31 7.82 11.16
N ASN A 83 -6.92 7.22 12.30
CA ASN A 83 -7.62 7.39 13.57
C ASN A 83 -9.15 7.16 13.46
N SER A 84 -9.53 6.02 12.90
CA SER A 84 -10.91 5.59 12.58
C SER A 84 -11.63 6.37 11.48
N VAL A 85 -11.04 7.40 10.92
CA VAL A 85 -11.61 8.14 9.78
C VAL A 85 -11.25 7.43 8.47
N ASN A 86 -12.23 6.92 7.75
CA ASN A 86 -12.05 6.32 6.44
C ASN A 86 -11.76 7.41 5.38
N ILE A 87 -10.79 7.15 4.52
CA ILE A 87 -10.41 8.01 3.39
C ILE A 87 -10.30 7.15 2.14
N GLY A 88 -11.18 7.35 1.18
CA GLY A 88 -11.13 6.55 -0.03
C GLY A 88 -12.42 6.55 -0.84
N LYS A 89 -12.87 5.38 -1.23
CA LYS A 89 -14.07 5.15 -2.05
C LYS A 89 -15.24 4.50 -1.31
N GLY A 90 -15.03 4.11 -0.06
CA GLY A 90 -16.02 3.38 0.73
C GLY A 90 -16.16 1.90 0.34
N ALA A 91 -17.20 1.26 0.82
CA ALA A 91 -17.43 -0.16 0.59
C ALA A 91 -17.40 -0.52 -0.90
N ASN A 92 -16.81 -1.68 -1.22
CA ASN A 92 -16.61 -2.21 -2.57
C ASN A 92 -15.71 -1.35 -3.49
N SER A 93 -15.08 -0.29 -3.00
CA SER A 93 -14.13 0.56 -3.78
C SER A 93 -14.70 1.03 -5.14
N VAL A 94 -15.99 1.37 -5.18
CA VAL A 94 -16.68 1.73 -6.43
C VAL A 94 -16.10 3.01 -7.03
N ALA A 95 -15.86 2.98 -8.34
CA ALA A 95 -15.24 4.08 -9.06
C ALA A 95 -16.05 5.39 -8.93
N GLY A 96 -15.36 6.50 -8.76
CA GLY A 96 -15.96 7.82 -8.64
C GLY A 96 -16.51 8.17 -7.26
N ASN A 97 -16.60 7.24 -6.33
CA ASN A 97 -16.95 7.56 -4.94
C ASN A 97 -15.82 8.28 -4.22
N THR A 98 -16.19 9.18 -3.32
CA THR A 98 -15.29 9.92 -2.44
C THR A 98 -15.80 9.81 -1.01
N VAL A 99 -14.98 9.30 -0.11
CA VAL A 99 -15.32 9.08 1.30
C VAL A 99 -14.31 9.76 2.21
N LEU A 100 -14.81 10.47 3.20
CA LEU A 100 -14.03 11.00 4.31
C LEU A 100 -14.88 10.99 5.59
N GLY A 101 -14.73 9.96 6.40
CA GLY A 101 -15.48 9.84 7.66
C GLY A 101 -15.50 8.43 8.21
N GLU A 102 -15.70 8.32 9.52
CA GLU A 102 -15.92 7.03 10.16
C GLU A 102 -17.26 6.45 9.70
N SER A 103 -17.24 5.21 9.21
CA SER A 103 -18.42 4.50 8.66
C SER A 103 -19.18 5.28 7.56
N ALA A 104 -18.52 6.18 6.85
CA ALA A 104 -19.13 6.82 5.69
C ALA A 104 -19.12 5.86 4.50
N LEU A 105 -20.26 5.74 3.81
CA LEU A 105 -20.49 4.85 2.66
C LEU A 105 -20.03 3.40 2.93
N ASP A 106 -20.44 2.84 4.07
CA ASP A 106 -19.93 1.59 4.63
C ASP A 106 -20.73 0.36 4.23
N ASP A 107 -21.97 0.50 3.79
CA ASP A 107 -22.76 -0.59 3.24
C ASP A 107 -22.27 -1.01 1.85
N SER A 108 -22.67 -2.20 1.41
CA SER A 108 -22.28 -2.78 0.11
C SER A 108 -22.77 -1.94 -1.08
N VAL A 109 -22.15 -0.78 -1.29
CA VAL A 109 -22.54 0.15 -2.34
C VAL A 109 -22.16 -0.39 -3.74
N SER A 110 -23.08 -0.30 -4.69
CA SER A 110 -22.84 -0.58 -6.11
C SER A 110 -22.92 0.67 -6.99
N GLY A 111 -23.51 1.75 -6.49
CA GLY A 111 -23.58 3.04 -7.18
C GLY A 111 -22.28 3.85 -7.07
N GLY A 112 -21.91 4.50 -8.16
CA GLY A 112 -20.71 5.34 -8.23
C GLY A 112 -21.00 6.84 -8.17
N GLU A 113 -19.93 7.63 -8.18
CA GLU A 113 -19.99 9.11 -8.23
C GLU A 113 -20.67 9.71 -6.98
N ASN A 114 -20.61 9.03 -5.83
CA ASN A 114 -21.12 9.54 -4.56
C ASN A 114 -20.03 10.24 -3.76
N THR A 115 -20.39 11.30 -3.03
CA THR A 115 -19.53 12.00 -2.09
C THR A 115 -20.12 11.90 -0.68
N ALA A 116 -19.39 11.27 0.24
CA ALA A 116 -19.79 11.08 1.64
C ALA A 116 -18.73 11.64 2.58
N ILE A 117 -19.03 12.75 3.24
CA ILE A 117 -18.11 13.41 4.17
C ILE A 117 -18.76 13.58 5.54
N GLY A 118 -18.23 12.93 6.54
CA GLY A 118 -18.69 12.99 7.92
C GLY A 118 -18.96 11.60 8.51
N LEU A 119 -19.17 11.55 9.83
CA LEU A 119 -19.52 10.33 10.53
C LEU A 119 -20.81 9.74 9.94
N GLN A 120 -20.77 8.49 9.46
CA GLN A 120 -21.93 7.76 8.92
C GLN A 120 -22.66 8.47 7.76
N ALA A 121 -22.00 9.35 7.02
CA ALA A 121 -22.58 9.95 5.81
C ALA A 121 -22.85 8.85 4.75
N LEU A 122 -24.05 8.79 4.20
CA LEU A 122 -24.52 7.77 3.25
C LEU A 122 -24.27 6.32 3.71
N THR A 123 -24.26 6.05 5.01
CA THR A 123 -23.89 4.72 5.54
C THR A 123 -24.83 3.61 5.06
N THR A 124 -26.08 3.89 4.77
CA THR A 124 -27.09 2.92 4.32
C THR A 124 -27.30 2.90 2.80
N LEU A 125 -26.50 3.64 2.05
CA LEU A 125 -26.63 3.70 0.59
C LEU A 125 -26.11 2.41 -0.04
N THR A 126 -26.94 1.67 -0.77
CA THR A 126 -26.56 0.40 -1.41
C THR A 126 -26.43 0.47 -2.94
N SER A 127 -27.19 1.32 -3.64
CA SER A 127 -27.23 1.33 -5.10
C SER A 127 -27.35 2.72 -5.74
N GLY A 128 -27.56 3.78 -4.94
CA GLY A 128 -27.68 5.16 -5.46
C GLY A 128 -26.36 5.67 -6.04
N ALA A 129 -26.46 6.47 -7.09
CA ALA A 129 -25.34 7.15 -7.70
C ALA A 129 -25.53 8.67 -7.69
N ARG A 130 -24.42 9.42 -7.77
CA ARG A 130 -24.41 10.90 -7.83
C ARG A 130 -25.03 11.58 -6.61
N ASN A 131 -24.94 10.95 -5.45
CA ASN A 131 -25.39 11.58 -4.20
C ASN A 131 -24.23 12.33 -3.56
N THR A 132 -24.55 13.44 -2.92
CA THR A 132 -23.61 14.18 -2.09
C THR A 132 -24.19 14.38 -0.70
N ALA A 133 -23.49 13.90 0.31
CA ALA A 133 -23.83 14.11 1.71
C ALA A 133 -22.61 14.63 2.47
N VAL A 134 -22.83 15.69 3.20
CA VAL A 134 -21.80 16.32 4.05
C VAL A 134 -22.40 16.60 5.41
N GLY A 135 -21.89 15.96 6.43
CA GLY A 135 -22.38 16.05 7.81
C GLY A 135 -22.47 14.68 8.48
N ALA A 136 -22.67 14.66 9.78
CA ALA A 136 -22.86 13.41 10.51
C ALA A 136 -24.29 12.88 10.27
N ASN A 137 -24.40 11.58 9.99
CA ASN A 137 -25.67 10.86 9.77
C ASN A 137 -26.55 11.45 8.63
N SER A 138 -25.91 12.00 7.60
CA SER A 138 -26.57 12.64 6.44
C SER A 138 -26.84 11.64 5.30
#